data_763a621e84c316604c9bc5dc7e6eb1c0
#
_entry.id   763a621e84c316604c9bc5dc7e6eb1c0
#
_cell.length_a   1.000
_cell.length_b   1.000
_cell.length_c   1.000
_cell.angle_alpha   90.00
_cell.angle_beta   90.00
_cell.angle_gamma   90.00
#
_symmetry.space_group_name_H-M   'P 1'
#
loop_
_entity.id
_entity.type
_entity.pdbx_description
1 polymer ?
#
loop_
_entity_poly.entity_id
_entity_poly.type
_entity_poly.pdbx_seq_one_letter_code
_entity_poly.pdbx_strand_id
1 'polypeptide(L)'
;MKKFMSLFLILTMVLICSVPAFATFSDNAGETIIIDGSQYTIEQVVTDTYSQASVRDSSTKVVENFIYYFDNSTLVNALTNQTIPITSSGTENVARPLLGDESKYVYSHTERTDFTLAELGTVGIVAAIVAIVPGVAPSVIGNIVAYAVANKLHGLYIIQKVYKYWEKEDGDNYLYLKQVTSIYSKTDDSLVGGPWTNYNKFRQR
;
A
#
# COMPACT_ATOMS: atom_id res chain seq x y z
N MET A 1 48.81 -14.96 -13.24
CA MET A 1 47.95 -15.00 -12.03
C MET A 1 47.53 -13.59 -11.54
N LYS A 2 48.44 -12.56 -11.48
CA LYS A 2 48.08 -11.20 -11.00
C LYS A 2 46.93 -10.50 -11.81
N LYS A 3 46.84 -10.71 -13.13
CA LYS A 3 45.78 -10.09 -13.99
C LYS A 3 44.39 -10.70 -13.77
N PHE A 4 44.29 -11.97 -13.44
CA PHE A 4 43.03 -12.62 -13.14
C PHE A 4 42.46 -12.22 -11.78
N MET A 5 43.33 -11.99 -10.80
CA MET A 5 42.94 -11.52 -9.46
C MET A 5 42.34 -10.10 -9.49
N SER A 6 42.92 -9.22 -10.34
CA SER A 6 42.41 -7.86 -10.51
C SER A 6 41.02 -7.82 -11.18
N LEU A 7 40.78 -8.70 -12.19
CA LEU A 7 39.49 -8.79 -12.86
C LEU A 7 38.40 -9.34 -11.92
N PHE A 8 38.75 -10.30 -11.06
CA PHE A 8 37.81 -10.88 -10.09
C PHE A 8 37.44 -9.85 -9.01
N LEU A 9 38.40 -9.02 -8.58
CA LEU A 9 38.14 -7.96 -7.59
C LEU A 9 37.23 -6.87 -8.16
N ILE A 10 37.38 -6.49 -9.44
CA ILE A 10 36.53 -5.51 -10.10
C ILE A 10 35.12 -6.09 -10.29
N LEU A 11 34.98 -7.36 -10.67
CA LEU A 11 33.70 -8.01 -10.84
C LEU A 11 32.92 -8.14 -9.51
N THR A 12 33.61 -8.45 -8.41
CA THR A 12 32.99 -8.47 -7.08
C THR A 12 32.58 -7.08 -6.60
N MET A 13 33.37 -6.04 -6.90
CA MET A 13 33.03 -4.65 -6.55
C MET A 13 31.79 -4.13 -7.32
N VAL A 14 31.66 -4.49 -8.60
CA VAL A 14 30.49 -4.12 -9.43
C VAL A 14 29.23 -4.85 -8.95
N LEU A 15 29.33 -6.09 -8.51
CA LEU A 15 28.21 -6.85 -7.94
C LEU A 15 27.75 -6.32 -6.57
N ILE A 16 28.64 -5.71 -5.79
CA ILE A 16 28.30 -5.11 -4.49
C ILE A 16 27.64 -3.72 -4.67
N CYS A 17 28.01 -2.98 -5.75
CA CYS A 17 27.41 -1.66 -6.04
C CYS A 17 26.03 -1.72 -6.72
N SER A 18 25.57 -2.89 -7.16
CA SER A 18 24.27 -3.07 -7.78
C SER A 18 23.16 -3.50 -6.78
N VAL A 19 23.43 -3.50 -5.49
CA VAL A 19 22.37 -3.57 -4.49
C VAL A 19 21.64 -2.24 -4.55
N PRO A 20 20.36 -2.19 -4.99
CA PRO A 20 19.60 -0.96 -4.88
C PRO A 20 19.68 -0.54 -3.42
N ALA A 21 20.00 0.73 -3.17
CA ALA A 21 19.94 1.30 -1.84
C ALA A 21 18.49 1.15 -1.36
N PHE A 22 18.23 0.04 -0.67
CA PHE A 22 16.97 -0.12 0.05
C PHE A 22 16.95 1.02 1.06
N ALA A 23 15.96 1.90 0.88
CA ALA A 23 15.61 2.92 1.84
C ALA A 23 15.70 2.33 3.25
N THR A 24 16.26 3.12 4.14
CA THR A 24 16.41 2.83 5.55
C THR A 24 15.23 2.02 6.07
N PHE A 25 15.48 0.73 6.34
CA PHE A 25 14.57 -0.07 7.13
C PHE A 25 14.37 0.69 8.45
N SER A 26 13.17 1.22 8.65
CA SER A 26 12.70 1.45 9.99
C SER A 26 12.75 0.09 10.69
N ASP A 27 13.43 -0.02 11.83
CA ASP A 27 13.46 -1.19 12.70
C ASP A 27 12.05 -1.45 13.30
N ASN A 28 11.06 -1.63 12.46
CA ASN A 28 9.76 -2.13 12.87
C ASN A 28 9.85 -3.65 12.85
N ALA A 29 10.17 -4.24 13.99
CA ALA A 29 9.86 -5.62 14.26
C ALA A 29 8.41 -5.85 13.77
N GLY A 30 8.22 -6.77 12.83
CA GLY A 30 6.94 -6.98 12.17
C GLY A 30 5.81 -7.13 13.20
N GLU A 31 4.71 -6.46 12.97
CA GLU A 31 3.55 -6.53 13.86
C GLU A 31 2.89 -7.92 13.75
N THR A 32 2.60 -8.51 14.89
CA THR A 32 1.97 -9.83 14.94
C THR A 32 0.48 -9.68 15.24
N ILE A 33 -0.36 -10.32 14.40
CA ILE A 33 -1.81 -10.35 14.57
C ILE A 33 -2.31 -11.79 14.58
N ILE A 34 -3.51 -12.02 15.12
CA ILE A 34 -4.20 -13.31 15.10
C ILE A 34 -5.52 -13.15 14.35
N ILE A 35 -5.74 -13.98 13.33
CA ILE A 35 -6.97 -14.05 12.57
C ILE A 35 -7.42 -15.51 12.51
N ASP A 36 -8.62 -15.79 13.01
CA ASP A 36 -9.21 -17.13 13.03
C ASP A 36 -8.26 -18.20 13.61
N GLY A 37 -7.58 -17.83 14.72
CA GLY A 37 -6.62 -18.71 15.41
C GLY A 37 -5.25 -18.86 14.74
N SER A 38 -5.06 -18.34 13.54
CA SER A 38 -3.79 -18.32 12.83
C SER A 38 -3.01 -17.04 13.14
N GLN A 39 -1.70 -17.18 13.35
CA GLN A 39 -0.80 -16.07 13.64
C GLN A 39 -0.12 -15.57 12.36
N TYR A 40 -0.17 -14.26 12.15
CA TYR A 40 0.43 -13.58 11.01
C TYR A 40 1.44 -12.53 11.47
N THR A 41 2.57 -12.45 10.77
CA THR A 41 3.55 -11.38 10.95
C THR A 41 3.44 -10.43 9.76
N ILE A 42 3.29 -9.13 10.04
CA ILE A 42 3.09 -8.08 9.04
C ILE A 42 4.26 -7.11 9.12
N GLU A 43 4.89 -6.86 7.99
CA GLU A 43 5.92 -5.85 7.80
C GLU A 43 5.42 -4.84 6.78
N GLN A 44 5.58 -3.55 7.06
CA GLN A 44 5.21 -2.46 6.15
C GLN A 44 6.39 -1.51 5.94
N VAL A 45 6.62 -1.15 4.69
CA VAL A 45 7.57 -0.11 4.29
C VAL A 45 6.81 0.96 3.53
N VAL A 46 6.94 2.21 3.95
CA VAL A 46 6.33 3.36 3.27
C VAL A 46 7.43 4.30 2.82
N THR A 47 7.39 4.68 1.55
CA THR A 47 8.29 5.65 0.93
C THR A 47 7.49 6.81 0.34
N ASP A 48 8.15 7.77 -0.27
CA ASP A 48 7.47 8.88 -0.96
C ASP A 48 6.71 8.44 -2.22
N THR A 49 7.02 7.26 -2.78
CA THR A 49 6.49 6.80 -4.07
C THR A 49 5.62 5.56 -3.98
N TYR A 50 5.83 4.72 -2.96
CA TYR A 50 5.06 3.50 -2.78
C TYR A 50 4.93 3.09 -1.31
N SER A 51 3.95 2.25 -1.03
CA SER A 51 3.84 1.47 0.20
C SER A 51 3.94 -0.02 -0.15
N GLN A 52 4.73 -0.76 0.61
CA GLN A 52 4.88 -2.21 0.48
C GLN A 52 4.45 -2.89 1.76
N ALA A 53 3.69 -3.96 1.63
CA ALA A 53 3.31 -4.81 2.76
C ALA A 53 3.72 -6.25 2.49
N SER A 54 4.37 -6.87 3.48
CA SER A 54 4.69 -8.30 3.49
C SER A 54 3.96 -8.95 4.65
N VAL A 55 3.20 -10.00 4.38
CA VAL A 55 2.45 -10.75 5.40
C VAL A 55 2.86 -12.20 5.33
N ARG A 56 3.25 -12.74 6.49
CA ARG A 56 3.64 -14.15 6.63
C ARG A 56 2.69 -14.85 7.57
N ASP A 57 2.12 -15.96 7.13
CA ASP A 57 1.43 -16.93 7.99
C ASP A 57 2.46 -17.78 8.76
N SER A 58 2.40 -17.76 10.07
CA SER A 58 3.35 -18.49 10.93
C SER A 58 3.18 -20.02 10.86
N SER A 59 1.98 -20.51 10.50
CA SER A 59 1.66 -21.94 10.44
C SER A 59 1.99 -22.53 9.07
N THR A 60 1.48 -21.95 8.01
CA THR A 60 1.64 -22.45 6.64
C THR A 60 2.92 -22.01 5.97
N LYS A 61 3.60 -20.98 6.52
CA LYS A 61 4.76 -20.30 5.94
C LYS A 61 4.46 -19.58 4.62
N VAL A 62 3.20 -19.46 4.25
CA VAL A 62 2.78 -18.66 3.10
C VAL A 62 3.17 -17.20 3.36
N VAL A 63 3.74 -16.57 2.34
CA VAL A 63 4.11 -15.16 2.33
C VAL A 63 3.41 -14.51 1.16
N GLU A 64 2.78 -13.36 1.41
CA GLU A 64 2.25 -12.49 0.37
C GLU A 64 2.94 -11.12 0.47
N ASN A 65 3.22 -10.53 -0.68
CA ASN A 65 3.93 -9.27 -0.75
C ASN A 65 3.28 -8.38 -1.80
N PHE A 66 2.72 -7.24 -1.37
CA PHE A 66 2.06 -6.28 -2.25
C PHE A 66 2.75 -4.92 -2.20
N ILE A 67 2.83 -4.28 -3.37
CA ILE A 67 3.35 -2.92 -3.52
C ILE A 67 2.24 -2.06 -4.12
N TYR A 68 1.90 -0.98 -3.45
CA TYR A 68 0.98 0.04 -3.94
C TYR A 68 1.75 1.30 -4.31
N TYR A 69 1.72 1.65 -5.59
CA TYR A 69 2.35 2.86 -6.12
C TYR A 69 1.39 4.04 -6.07
N PHE A 70 1.80 5.13 -5.41
CA PHE A 70 0.93 6.27 -5.15
C PHE A 70 0.68 7.13 -6.39
N ASP A 71 1.66 7.25 -7.31
CA ASP A 71 1.63 8.13 -8.47
C ASP A 71 0.59 7.71 -9.52
N ASN A 72 0.41 6.42 -9.68
CA ASN A 72 -0.47 5.81 -10.68
C ASN A 72 -1.55 4.91 -10.08
N SER A 73 -1.66 4.86 -8.75
CA SER A 73 -2.66 4.06 -8.02
C SER A 73 -2.66 2.58 -8.45
N THR A 74 -1.47 2.01 -8.60
CA THR A 74 -1.30 0.62 -9.05
C THR A 74 -0.92 -0.28 -7.89
N LEU A 75 -1.67 -1.36 -7.69
CA LEU A 75 -1.37 -2.42 -6.73
C LEU A 75 -0.81 -3.65 -7.45
N VAL A 76 0.38 -4.09 -7.05
CA VAL A 76 1.07 -5.24 -7.66
C VAL A 76 1.41 -6.27 -6.58
N ASN A 77 1.11 -7.54 -6.84
CA ASN A 77 1.68 -8.63 -6.07
C ASN A 77 3.15 -8.81 -6.49
N ALA A 78 4.08 -8.50 -5.60
CA ALA A 78 5.50 -8.50 -5.90
C ALA A 78 6.08 -9.90 -6.15
N LEU A 79 5.39 -10.97 -5.72
CA LEU A 79 5.83 -12.35 -5.92
C LEU A 79 5.43 -12.89 -7.30
N THR A 80 4.26 -12.49 -7.79
CA THR A 80 3.70 -12.99 -9.06
C THR A 80 3.79 -11.98 -10.19
N ASN A 81 4.13 -10.71 -9.91
CA ASN A 81 4.03 -9.56 -10.80
C ASN A 81 2.60 -9.31 -11.34
N GLN A 82 1.61 -9.86 -10.66
CA GLN A 82 0.22 -9.65 -11.03
C GLN A 82 -0.27 -8.30 -10.53
N THR A 83 -0.85 -7.51 -11.43
CA THR A 83 -1.52 -6.26 -11.07
C THR A 83 -2.95 -6.54 -10.64
N ILE A 84 -3.33 -6.02 -9.47
CA ILE A 84 -4.72 -6.03 -9.01
C ILE A 84 -5.43 -4.84 -9.65
N PRO A 85 -6.53 -5.06 -10.38
CA PRO A 85 -7.26 -3.98 -11.03
C PRO A 85 -7.80 -2.97 -10.02
N ILE A 86 -7.53 -1.68 -10.25
CA ILE A 86 -8.15 -0.57 -9.55
C ILE A 86 -9.04 0.16 -10.53
N THR A 87 -10.33 0.21 -10.25
CA THR A 87 -11.31 0.91 -11.10
C THR A 87 -11.45 2.34 -10.61
N SER A 88 -11.14 3.32 -11.47
CA SER A 88 -11.39 4.73 -11.18
C SER A 88 -12.78 5.12 -11.67
N SER A 89 -13.61 5.65 -10.80
CA SER A 89 -14.89 6.25 -11.15
C SER A 89 -14.78 7.76 -11.27
N GLY A 90 -15.32 8.30 -12.34
CA GLY A 90 -15.17 9.65 -12.87
C GLY A 90 -15.09 10.85 -11.93
N THR A 91 -14.58 11.92 -12.48
CA THR A 91 -14.41 13.24 -11.88
C THR A 91 -15.75 13.92 -11.64
N GLU A 92 -16.21 13.97 -10.41
CA GLU A 92 -17.10 15.04 -10.00
C GLU A 92 -16.24 16.22 -9.53
N ASN A 93 -16.27 17.32 -10.27
CA ASN A 93 -15.70 18.60 -9.89
C ASN A 93 -16.53 19.23 -8.77
N VAL A 94 -16.43 18.70 -7.57
CA VAL A 94 -16.98 19.35 -6.38
C VAL A 94 -15.80 19.89 -5.58
N ALA A 95 -15.43 21.13 -5.86
CA ALA A 95 -14.55 21.91 -4.98
C ALA A 95 -15.25 22.06 -3.62
N ARG A 96 -14.82 21.28 -2.63
CA ARG A 96 -15.15 21.53 -1.23
C ARG A 96 -13.88 21.97 -0.53
N PRO A 97 -13.86 23.20 0.04
CA PRO A 97 -12.76 23.63 0.87
C PRO A 97 -12.69 22.74 2.12
N LEU A 98 -11.55 22.18 2.38
CA LEU A 98 -11.26 21.36 3.55
C LEU A 98 -10.44 22.17 4.55
N LEU A 99 -10.55 21.85 5.83
CA LEU A 99 -10.07 22.63 6.98
C LEU A 99 -8.54 22.84 7.02
N GLY A 100 -8.09 24.06 7.30
CA GLY A 100 -6.69 24.47 7.45
C GLY A 100 -5.99 24.68 6.11
N ASP A 101 -4.71 24.37 6.02
CA ASP A 101 -3.93 24.33 4.75
C ASP A 101 -4.48 23.32 3.76
N GLU A 102 -5.42 22.50 4.21
CA GLU A 102 -6.22 21.59 3.39
C GLU A 102 -7.09 22.30 2.35
N SER A 103 -7.27 23.62 2.43
CA SER A 103 -8.05 24.42 1.47
C SER A 103 -7.51 24.35 0.03
N LYS A 104 -6.26 23.96 -0.16
CA LYS A 104 -5.62 23.79 -1.47
C LYS A 104 -6.00 22.50 -2.16
N TYR A 105 -6.43 21.46 -1.41
CA TYR A 105 -6.75 20.16 -1.99
C TYR A 105 -8.08 20.20 -2.74
N VAL A 106 -8.02 19.87 -4.02
CA VAL A 106 -9.18 19.77 -4.90
C VAL A 106 -9.48 18.28 -5.14
N TYR A 107 -10.74 17.89 -5.00
CA TYR A 107 -11.17 16.54 -5.34
C TYR A 107 -10.78 16.20 -6.79
N SER A 108 -10.15 15.07 -6.98
CA SER A 108 -9.73 14.57 -8.29
C SER A 108 -10.65 13.47 -8.78
N HIS A 109 -10.71 12.36 -8.07
CA HIS A 109 -11.50 11.19 -8.44
C HIS A 109 -11.69 10.26 -7.24
N THR A 110 -12.50 9.23 -7.44
CA THR A 110 -12.64 8.11 -6.50
C THR A 110 -12.14 6.84 -7.16
N GLU A 111 -11.35 6.08 -6.42
CA GLU A 111 -10.86 4.76 -6.81
C GLU A 111 -11.59 3.68 -6.02
N ARG A 112 -11.82 2.54 -6.66
CA ARG A 112 -12.37 1.35 -6.03
C ARG A 112 -11.48 0.15 -6.33
N THR A 113 -11.08 -0.56 -5.29
CA THR A 113 -10.34 -1.80 -5.38
C THR A 113 -11.14 -2.91 -4.71
N ASP A 114 -11.39 -3.97 -5.44
CA ASP A 114 -12.20 -5.11 -4.99
C ASP A 114 -11.30 -6.30 -4.64
N PHE A 115 -11.56 -6.93 -3.50
CA PHE A 115 -10.87 -8.14 -3.05
C PHE A 115 -11.89 -9.24 -2.75
N THR A 116 -11.63 -10.46 -3.23
CA THR A 116 -12.40 -11.64 -2.83
C THR A 116 -11.54 -12.59 -2.00
N LEU A 117 -12.11 -13.14 -0.93
CA LEU A 117 -11.41 -14.12 -0.11
C LEU A 117 -11.05 -15.40 -0.89
N ALA A 118 -11.85 -15.74 -1.90
CA ALA A 118 -11.59 -16.90 -2.74
C ALA A 118 -10.35 -16.77 -3.62
N GLU A 119 -10.02 -15.54 -4.06
CA GLU A 119 -8.89 -15.28 -4.97
C GLU A 119 -7.57 -15.04 -4.23
N LEU A 120 -7.60 -14.27 -3.16
CA LEU A 120 -6.38 -13.84 -2.46
C LEU A 120 -6.13 -14.59 -1.15
N GLY A 121 -7.15 -15.22 -0.59
CA GLY A 121 -7.08 -15.76 0.77
C GLY A 121 -6.91 -14.66 1.82
N THR A 122 -6.85 -15.06 3.08
CA THR A 122 -6.73 -14.12 4.21
C THR A 122 -5.40 -13.35 4.18
N VAL A 123 -4.29 -14.06 3.91
CA VAL A 123 -2.93 -13.47 3.89
C VAL A 123 -2.83 -12.38 2.81
N GLY A 124 -3.30 -12.70 1.61
CA GLY A 124 -3.24 -11.79 0.46
C GLY A 124 -4.11 -10.55 0.67
N ILE A 125 -5.30 -10.68 1.24
CA ILE A 125 -6.16 -9.52 1.53
C ILE A 125 -5.52 -8.62 2.58
N VAL A 126 -4.96 -9.17 3.67
CA VAL A 126 -4.26 -8.35 4.68
C VAL A 126 -3.12 -7.58 4.02
N ALA A 127 -2.27 -8.27 3.26
CA ALA A 127 -1.12 -7.65 2.62
C ALA A 127 -1.54 -6.54 1.63
N ALA A 128 -2.55 -6.79 0.80
CA ALA A 128 -3.05 -5.83 -0.17
C ALA A 128 -3.63 -4.57 0.52
N ILE A 129 -4.45 -4.75 1.56
CA ILE A 129 -5.05 -3.62 2.28
C ILE A 129 -3.98 -2.81 3.02
N VAL A 130 -3.05 -3.48 3.71
CA VAL A 130 -1.94 -2.79 4.42
C VAL A 130 -1.09 -1.98 3.44
N ALA A 131 -0.86 -2.49 2.22
CA ALA A 131 -0.14 -1.73 1.19
C ALA A 131 -0.91 -0.48 0.74
N ILE A 132 -2.23 -0.58 0.51
CA ILE A 132 -3.07 0.53 0.02
C ILE A 132 -3.32 1.59 1.09
N VAL A 133 -3.35 1.21 2.38
CA VAL A 133 -3.70 2.11 3.49
C VAL A 133 -2.49 2.33 4.41
N PRO A 134 -1.44 2.98 3.92
CA PRO A 134 -0.25 3.24 4.73
C PRO A 134 -0.58 4.16 5.91
N GLY A 135 0.14 3.95 7.02
CA GLY A 135 -0.03 4.74 8.24
C GLY A 135 -1.17 4.28 9.16
N VAL A 136 -1.96 3.29 8.76
CA VAL A 136 -2.87 2.58 9.66
C VAL A 136 -2.15 1.37 10.23
N ALA A 137 -2.22 1.20 11.55
CA ALA A 137 -1.57 0.07 12.21
C ALA A 137 -2.04 -1.26 11.59
N PRO A 138 -1.12 -2.17 11.21
CA PRO A 138 -1.46 -3.46 10.61
C PRO A 138 -2.45 -4.28 11.43
N SER A 139 -2.41 -4.19 12.77
CA SER A 139 -3.38 -4.82 13.68
C SER A 139 -4.82 -4.36 13.45
N VAL A 140 -5.02 -3.08 13.12
CA VAL A 140 -6.37 -2.56 12.80
C VAL A 140 -6.88 -3.21 11.52
N ILE A 141 -6.04 -3.30 10.49
CA ILE A 141 -6.38 -3.97 9.22
C ILE A 141 -6.62 -5.46 9.46
N GLY A 142 -5.77 -6.10 10.26
CA GLY A 142 -5.95 -7.50 10.65
C GLY A 142 -7.29 -7.77 11.33
N ASN A 143 -7.73 -6.91 12.23
CA ASN A 143 -9.04 -7.02 12.89
C ASN A 143 -10.20 -6.88 11.89
N ILE A 144 -10.09 -6.00 10.88
CA ILE A 144 -11.08 -5.86 9.82
C ILE A 144 -11.19 -7.14 8.99
N VAL A 145 -10.05 -7.73 8.62
CA VAL A 145 -10.04 -8.99 7.87
C VAL A 145 -10.52 -10.15 8.74
N ALA A 146 -10.16 -10.19 10.03
CA ALA A 146 -10.68 -11.16 10.98
C ALA A 146 -12.21 -11.08 11.07
N TYR A 147 -12.76 -9.88 11.15
CA TYR A 147 -14.22 -9.67 11.13
C TYR A 147 -14.83 -10.21 9.84
N ALA A 148 -14.23 -9.93 8.67
CA ALA A 148 -14.71 -10.42 7.39
C ALA A 148 -14.72 -11.95 7.31
N VAL A 149 -13.67 -12.60 7.79
CA VAL A 149 -13.55 -14.07 7.85
C VAL A 149 -14.60 -14.67 8.81
N ALA A 150 -14.70 -14.14 10.03
CA ALA A 150 -15.63 -14.63 11.05
C ALA A 150 -17.10 -14.52 10.63
N ASN A 151 -17.44 -13.45 9.89
CA ASN A 151 -18.80 -13.22 9.38
C ASN A 151 -19.02 -13.82 7.99
N LYS A 152 -18.07 -14.60 7.47
CA LYS A 152 -18.15 -15.27 6.16
C LYS A 152 -18.51 -14.31 5.01
N LEU A 153 -17.95 -13.10 5.05
CA LEU A 153 -18.14 -12.14 3.97
C LEU A 153 -17.52 -12.68 2.68
N HIS A 154 -18.10 -12.40 1.53
CA HIS A 154 -17.55 -12.82 0.23
C HIS A 154 -16.23 -12.13 -0.10
N GLY A 155 -16.02 -10.96 0.42
CA GLY A 155 -14.82 -10.14 0.25
C GLY A 155 -15.01 -8.74 0.79
N LEU A 156 -14.01 -7.92 0.51
CA LEU A 156 -13.96 -6.51 0.89
C LEU A 156 -13.72 -5.67 -0.36
N TYR A 157 -14.14 -4.41 -0.32
CA TYR A 157 -13.67 -3.42 -1.28
C TYR A 157 -13.24 -2.15 -0.57
N ILE A 158 -12.27 -1.47 -1.20
CA ILE A 158 -11.73 -0.20 -0.73
C ILE A 158 -12.26 0.89 -1.62
N ILE A 159 -12.69 1.99 -1.01
CA ILE A 159 -12.96 3.26 -1.68
C ILE A 159 -11.90 4.26 -1.23
N GLN A 160 -11.17 4.81 -2.20
CA GLN A 160 -10.23 5.91 -1.98
C GLN A 160 -10.71 7.15 -2.70
N LYS A 161 -10.98 8.22 -1.95
CA LYS A 161 -11.23 9.56 -2.52
C LYS A 161 -9.91 10.29 -2.61
N VAL A 162 -9.51 10.62 -3.83
CA VAL A 162 -8.23 11.26 -4.12
C VAL A 162 -8.44 12.76 -4.32
N TYR A 163 -7.67 13.54 -3.59
CA TYR A 163 -7.62 15.00 -3.71
C TYR A 163 -6.18 15.39 -4.04
N LYS A 164 -6.00 16.45 -4.82
CA LYS A 164 -4.67 16.89 -5.24
C LYS A 164 -4.59 18.40 -5.41
N TYR A 165 -3.35 18.92 -5.30
CA TYR A 165 -2.97 20.23 -5.79
C TYR A 165 -1.50 20.24 -6.20
N TRP A 166 -1.15 21.25 -7.01
CA TRP A 166 0.21 21.49 -7.44
C TRP A 166 0.76 22.73 -6.76
N GLU A 167 2.00 22.69 -6.30
CA GLU A 167 2.69 23.83 -5.73
C GLU A 167 4.14 23.87 -6.25
N LYS A 168 4.63 25.09 -6.47
CA LYS A 168 6.02 25.32 -6.82
C LYS A 168 6.81 25.73 -5.60
N GLU A 169 7.83 24.95 -5.24
CA GLU A 169 8.71 25.22 -4.11
C GLU A 169 10.18 25.17 -4.61
N ASP A 170 10.98 26.17 -4.25
CA ASP A 170 12.41 26.25 -4.57
C ASP A 170 12.75 26.00 -6.06
N GLY A 171 11.83 26.34 -6.95
CA GLY A 171 11.98 26.15 -8.40
C GLY A 171 11.43 24.85 -8.95
N ASP A 172 11.12 23.87 -8.11
CA ASP A 172 10.54 22.58 -8.48
C ASP A 172 9.01 22.58 -8.36
N ASN A 173 8.36 21.76 -9.17
CA ASN A 173 6.93 21.50 -9.06
C ASN A 173 6.70 20.25 -8.18
N TYR A 174 5.80 20.37 -7.22
CA TYR A 174 5.38 19.27 -6.36
C TYR A 174 3.90 18.98 -6.53
N LEU A 175 3.58 17.69 -6.63
CA LEU A 175 2.21 17.17 -6.54
C LEU A 175 1.95 16.76 -5.08
N TYR A 176 0.95 17.35 -4.48
CA TYR A 176 0.42 16.96 -3.18
C TYR A 176 -0.82 16.13 -3.37
N LEU A 177 -0.83 14.93 -2.77
CA LEU A 177 -1.97 14.02 -2.76
C LEU A 177 -2.51 13.86 -1.34
N LYS A 178 -3.84 13.89 -1.23
CA LYS A 178 -4.57 13.46 -0.04
C LYS A 178 -5.49 12.32 -0.45
N GLN A 179 -5.39 11.19 0.23
CA GLN A 179 -6.21 10.00 0.00
C GLN A 179 -7.06 9.73 1.25
N VAL A 180 -8.37 9.69 1.08
CA VAL A 180 -9.31 9.30 2.14
C VAL A 180 -9.84 7.92 1.82
N THR A 181 -9.43 6.94 2.63
CA THR A 181 -9.66 5.52 2.38
C THR A 181 -10.69 4.95 3.34
N SER A 182 -11.65 4.20 2.82
CA SER A 182 -12.66 3.46 3.58
C SER A 182 -12.79 2.05 3.04
N ILE A 183 -13.05 1.08 3.92
CA ILE A 183 -13.21 -0.34 3.59
C ILE A 183 -14.63 -0.76 3.85
N TYR A 184 -15.22 -1.45 2.89
CA TYR A 184 -16.60 -1.92 2.92
C TYR A 184 -16.70 -3.42 2.70
N SER A 185 -17.77 -4.01 3.20
CA SER A 185 -18.16 -5.40 2.92
C SER A 185 -18.75 -5.50 1.51
N LYS A 186 -18.34 -6.51 0.73
CA LYS A 186 -18.96 -6.85 -0.56
C LYS A 186 -20.32 -7.56 -0.41
N THR A 187 -20.69 -7.95 0.80
CA THR A 187 -21.92 -8.71 1.06
C THR A 187 -23.13 -7.80 1.19
N ASP A 188 -22.97 -6.65 1.85
CA ASP A 188 -24.06 -5.75 2.24
C ASP A 188 -23.75 -4.27 2.12
N ASP A 189 -22.59 -3.94 1.53
CA ASP A 189 -22.07 -2.58 1.38
C ASP A 189 -21.89 -1.81 2.71
N SER A 190 -21.82 -2.52 3.84
CA SER A 190 -21.60 -1.90 5.14
C SER A 190 -20.14 -1.42 5.29
N LEU A 191 -19.95 -0.28 5.97
CA LEU A 191 -18.63 0.22 6.32
C LEU A 191 -18.00 -0.70 7.38
N VAL A 192 -16.86 -1.29 7.05
CA VAL A 192 -16.10 -2.18 7.95
C VAL A 192 -14.94 -1.45 8.62
N GLY A 193 -14.40 -0.44 7.96
CA GLY A 193 -13.30 0.36 8.51
C GLY A 193 -13.04 1.67 7.81
N GLY A 194 -12.38 2.62 8.51
CA GLY A 194 -12.10 3.97 8.04
C GLY A 194 -13.18 4.99 8.44
N PRO A 195 -13.15 6.22 7.86
CA PRO A 195 -12.15 6.68 6.91
C PRO A 195 -10.78 6.97 7.56
N TRP A 196 -9.71 6.67 6.83
CA TRP A 196 -8.36 7.09 7.15
C TRP A 196 -7.88 8.09 6.10
N THR A 197 -7.12 9.08 6.53
CA THR A 197 -6.54 10.09 5.63
C THR A 197 -5.04 9.93 5.58
N ASN A 198 -4.50 9.89 4.36
CA ASN A 198 -3.08 9.81 4.09
C ASN A 198 -2.65 10.97 3.18
N TYR A 199 -1.42 11.47 3.37
CA TYR A 199 -0.85 12.59 2.62
C TYR A 199 0.48 12.16 2.00
N ASN A 200 0.65 12.46 0.72
CA ASN A 200 1.87 12.17 -0.03
C ASN A 200 2.32 13.40 -0.81
N LYS A 201 3.63 13.55 -0.99
CA LYS A 201 4.25 14.63 -1.74
C LYS A 201 5.21 14.05 -2.78
N PHE A 202 5.04 14.43 -4.05
CA PHE A 202 5.86 13.97 -5.15
C PHE A 202 6.53 15.14 -5.85
N ARG A 203 7.83 15.03 -6.07
CA ARG A 203 8.56 15.97 -6.91
C ARG A 203 8.40 15.58 -8.37
N GLN A 204 7.91 16.50 -9.20
CA GLN A 204 7.90 16.31 -10.65
C GLN A 204 9.34 16.45 -11.16
N ARG A 205 9.85 15.42 -11.78
CA ARG A 205 11.15 15.41 -12.45
C ARG A 205 11.03 15.86 -13.90
#